data_a0d5ec30ecf47185f76cc29d34a78e51
#
_entry.id   a0d5ec30ecf47185f76cc29d34a78e51
#
_cell.length_a   1.000
_cell.length_b   1.000
_cell.length_c   1.000
_cell.angle_alpha   90.00
_cell.angle_beta   90.00
_cell.angle_gamma   90.00
#
_symmetry.space_group_name_H-M   'P 1'
#
loop_
_entity.id
_entity.type
_entity.pdbx_description
1 polymer ?
#
loop_
_entity_poly.entity_id
_entity_poly.type
_entity_poly.pdbx_seq_one_letter_code
_entity_poly.pdbx_strand_id
1 'polypeptide(L)'
;GPVTELKTTDSEGQLRTTVTGVDVMSSARELVVKLDLDRLVSPELEPLLVKALLANLTVPEVRTTIDVVMPKVHMRASETNLGVPVGDAGIATVVREEMTKRGFRFVDRAQEAELLLTLNTSTRQGGEASGFFTAFLDVNYALRDRKTGDVVHEGGKQAIKGVQLAYEKAGLDAYKKAASDVRKEIIPAMMNSLF
;
A
#
# COMPACT_ATOMS: atom_id res chain seq x y z
N GLY A 1 -5.45 15.83 3.48
CA GLY A 1 -6.56 16.61 4.08
C GLY A 1 -7.90 16.07 3.58
N PRO A 2 -9.05 16.50 4.10
CA PRO A 2 -10.35 16.03 3.65
C PRO A 2 -10.56 16.37 2.16
N VAL A 3 -11.05 15.42 1.40
CA VAL A 3 -11.46 15.63 0.01
C VAL A 3 -12.93 16.04 0.03
N THR A 4 -13.24 17.18 -0.57
CA THR A 4 -14.61 17.66 -0.69
C THR A 4 -15.01 17.65 -2.15
N GLU A 5 -16.07 16.95 -2.49
CA GLU A 5 -16.67 16.95 -3.83
C GLU A 5 -18.09 17.50 -3.78
N LEU A 6 -18.44 18.27 -4.79
CA LEU A 6 -19.79 18.77 -4.97
C LEU A 6 -20.52 17.92 -6.01
N LYS A 7 -21.69 17.44 -5.67
CA LYS A 7 -22.54 16.62 -6.53
C LYS A 7 -23.95 17.17 -6.55
N THR A 8 -24.68 16.92 -7.63
CA THR A 8 -26.08 17.34 -7.78
C THR A 8 -26.97 16.10 -7.78
N THR A 9 -28.09 16.17 -7.09
CA THR A 9 -29.14 15.14 -7.11
C THR A 9 -29.85 15.11 -8.46
N ASP A 10 -30.46 13.98 -8.79
CA ASP A 10 -31.38 13.87 -9.93
C ASP A 10 -32.72 14.57 -9.65
N SER A 11 -33.66 14.45 -10.62
CA SER A 11 -34.99 15.05 -10.53
C SER A 11 -35.86 14.47 -9.39
N GLU A 12 -35.48 13.32 -8.86
CA GLU A 12 -36.15 12.66 -7.72
C GLU A 12 -35.48 12.98 -6.38
N GLY A 13 -34.45 13.83 -6.38
CA GLY A 13 -33.66 14.18 -5.21
C GLY A 13 -32.68 13.09 -4.75
N GLN A 14 -32.39 12.10 -5.61
CA GLN A 14 -31.46 11.03 -5.30
C GLN A 14 -30.06 11.34 -5.83
N LEU A 15 -29.06 10.95 -5.05
CA LEU A 15 -27.66 11.02 -5.46
C LEU A 15 -27.04 9.64 -5.34
N ARG A 16 -26.48 9.15 -6.46
CA ARG A 16 -25.60 7.98 -6.48
C ARG A 16 -24.22 8.42 -6.88
N THR A 17 -23.24 8.13 -6.03
CA THR A 17 -21.84 8.48 -6.32
C THR A 17 -20.91 7.37 -5.87
N THR A 18 -19.76 7.30 -6.52
CA THR A 18 -18.67 6.43 -6.08
C THR A 18 -17.63 7.29 -5.39
N VAL A 19 -17.30 6.94 -4.17
CA VAL A 19 -16.21 7.58 -3.44
C VAL A 19 -14.91 6.90 -3.85
N THR A 20 -14.01 7.67 -4.44
CA THR A 20 -12.67 7.22 -4.85
C THR A 20 -11.60 7.96 -4.06
N GLY A 21 -10.38 7.42 -4.04
CA GLY A 21 -9.25 8.08 -3.37
C GLY A 21 -9.36 8.10 -1.84
N VAL A 22 -10.04 7.11 -1.26
CA VAL A 22 -10.03 6.93 0.20
C VAL A 22 -8.61 6.57 0.64
N ASP A 23 -7.98 7.45 1.42
CA ASP A 23 -6.67 7.19 1.99
C ASP A 23 -6.77 6.05 3.02
N VAL A 24 -6.33 4.87 2.61
CA VAL A 24 -6.36 3.65 3.44
C VAL A 24 -5.43 3.71 4.64
N MET A 25 -4.49 4.65 4.65
CA MET A 25 -3.56 4.88 5.76
C MET A 25 -4.08 5.92 6.76
N SER A 26 -5.15 6.64 6.42
CA SER A 26 -5.79 7.61 7.31
C SER A 26 -6.59 6.91 8.41
N SER A 27 -6.47 7.42 9.63
CA SER A 27 -7.32 7.00 10.76
C SER A 27 -8.74 7.58 10.66
N ALA A 28 -8.94 8.66 9.90
CA ALA A 28 -10.23 9.30 9.71
C ALA A 28 -10.91 8.72 8.46
N ARG A 29 -11.84 7.81 8.67
CA ARG A 29 -12.61 7.11 7.63
C ARG A 29 -14.07 7.45 7.79
N GLU A 30 -14.41 8.72 7.70
CA GLU A 30 -15.77 9.21 7.82
C GLU A 30 -16.19 9.89 6.52
N LEU A 31 -17.28 9.43 5.95
CA LEU A 31 -18.00 10.12 4.88
C LEU A 31 -19.03 11.04 5.49
N VAL A 32 -18.93 12.32 5.22
CA VAL A 32 -19.87 13.33 5.65
C VAL A 32 -20.63 13.82 4.43
N VAL A 33 -21.93 13.66 4.45
CA VAL A 33 -22.84 14.17 3.40
C VAL A 33 -23.70 15.28 3.97
N LYS A 34 -23.64 16.45 3.35
CA LYS A 34 -24.44 17.61 3.73
C LYS A 34 -24.97 18.33 2.51
N LEU A 35 -26.09 19.02 2.65
CA LEU A 35 -26.63 19.88 1.61
C LEU A 35 -25.83 21.18 1.53
N ASP A 36 -25.50 21.60 0.30
CA ASP A 36 -24.94 22.91 0.04
C ASP A 36 -26.09 23.91 -0.19
N LEU A 37 -26.50 24.61 0.87
CA LEU A 37 -27.60 25.55 0.83
C LEU A 37 -27.24 26.84 0.09
N ASP A 38 -25.96 27.20 -0.02
CA ASP A 38 -25.54 28.42 -0.69
C ASP A 38 -25.89 28.38 -2.19
N ARG A 39 -26.02 27.20 -2.76
CA ARG A 39 -26.41 26.99 -4.17
C ARG A 39 -27.91 26.84 -4.41
N LEU A 40 -28.69 26.64 -3.37
CA LEU A 40 -30.15 26.54 -3.47
C LEU A 40 -30.82 27.91 -3.50
N VAL A 41 -30.06 28.94 -3.20
CA VAL A 41 -30.59 30.31 -3.11
C VAL A 41 -30.48 30.97 -4.50
N SER A 42 -31.60 31.53 -4.98
CA SER A 42 -31.62 32.29 -6.21
C SER A 42 -30.66 33.48 -6.12
N PRO A 43 -29.81 33.71 -7.16
CA PRO A 43 -28.91 34.85 -7.16
C PRO A 43 -29.66 36.24 -7.20
N GLU A 44 -30.97 36.23 -7.37
CA GLU A 44 -31.80 37.41 -7.35
C GLU A 44 -32.20 37.87 -5.93
N LEU A 45 -31.96 37.03 -4.90
CA LEU A 45 -32.27 37.40 -3.51
C LEU A 45 -31.15 38.25 -2.91
N GLU A 46 -31.56 39.25 -2.12
CA GLU A 46 -30.57 40.07 -1.41
C GLU A 46 -29.68 39.26 -0.50
N PRO A 47 -28.33 39.39 -0.57
CA PRO A 47 -27.40 38.57 0.22
C PRO A 47 -27.61 38.61 1.72
N LEU A 48 -28.14 39.72 2.27
CA LEU A 48 -28.46 39.87 3.69
C LEU A 48 -29.65 39.03 4.10
N LEU A 49 -30.70 38.94 3.27
CA LEU A 49 -31.87 38.08 3.51
C LEU A 49 -31.51 36.60 3.47
N VAL A 50 -30.69 36.22 2.51
CA VAL A 50 -30.17 34.85 2.36
C VAL A 50 -29.40 34.46 3.61
N LYS A 51 -28.47 35.31 4.06
CA LYS A 51 -27.66 35.05 5.24
C LYS A 51 -28.51 34.94 6.53
N ALA A 52 -29.56 35.74 6.66
CA ALA A 52 -30.48 35.66 7.78
C ALA A 52 -31.34 34.39 7.76
N LEU A 53 -31.79 33.94 6.61
CA LEU A 53 -32.53 32.70 6.45
C LEU A 53 -31.63 31.47 6.72
N LEU A 54 -30.43 31.45 6.17
CA LEU A 54 -29.50 30.36 6.36
C LEU A 54 -28.98 30.24 7.81
N ALA A 55 -28.84 31.35 8.52
CA ALA A 55 -28.42 31.36 9.93
C ALA A 55 -29.36 30.63 10.88
N ASN A 56 -30.63 30.49 10.49
CA ASN A 56 -31.66 29.81 11.29
C ASN A 56 -32.03 28.41 10.81
N LEU A 57 -31.37 27.95 9.71
CA LEU A 57 -31.59 26.62 9.16
C LEU A 57 -30.50 25.66 9.66
N THR A 58 -30.94 24.62 10.37
CA THR A 58 -30.08 23.50 10.70
C THR A 58 -29.99 22.59 9.46
N VAL A 59 -28.84 22.59 8.79
CA VAL A 59 -28.61 21.71 7.64
C VAL A 59 -28.45 20.28 8.16
N PRO A 60 -29.25 19.32 7.70
CA PRO A 60 -29.07 17.94 8.09
C PRO A 60 -27.72 17.44 7.51
N GLU A 61 -26.94 16.84 8.38
CA GLU A 61 -25.65 16.23 8.03
C GLU A 61 -25.71 14.75 8.37
N VAL A 62 -25.36 13.90 7.41
CA VAL A 62 -25.27 12.46 7.63
C VAL A 62 -23.80 12.08 7.65
N ARG A 63 -23.40 11.39 8.71
CA ARG A 63 -22.05 10.85 8.89
C ARG A 63 -22.11 9.33 8.87
N THR A 64 -21.21 8.73 8.10
CA THR A 64 -21.07 7.27 8.08
C THR A 64 -19.59 6.91 8.09
N THR A 65 -19.26 5.89 8.86
CA THR A 65 -17.89 5.36 8.91
C THR A 65 -17.65 4.45 7.69
N ILE A 66 -16.48 4.59 7.08
CA ILE A 66 -16.02 3.71 5.99
C ILE A 66 -15.00 2.74 6.57
N ASP A 67 -15.33 1.45 6.58
CA ASP A 67 -14.37 0.41 6.93
C ASP A 67 -13.60 -0.03 5.69
N VAL A 68 -12.30 0.28 5.68
CA VAL A 68 -11.39 -0.21 4.64
C VAL A 68 -10.81 -1.54 5.07
N VAL A 69 -11.15 -2.59 4.33
CA VAL A 69 -10.62 -3.94 4.56
C VAL A 69 -9.45 -4.17 3.62
N MET A 70 -8.27 -4.40 4.19
CA MET A 70 -7.09 -4.73 3.40
C MET A 70 -7.21 -6.14 2.79
N PRO A 71 -6.77 -6.34 1.54
CA PRO A 71 -6.86 -7.63 0.87
C PRO A 71 -6.00 -8.70 1.55
N LYS A 72 -6.44 -9.94 1.44
CA LYS A 72 -5.68 -11.11 1.89
C LYS A 72 -4.58 -11.44 0.89
N VAL A 73 -3.39 -11.71 1.39
CA VAL A 73 -2.20 -11.99 0.59
C VAL A 73 -1.72 -13.42 0.81
N HIS A 74 -1.50 -14.16 -0.25
CA HIS A 74 -0.71 -15.39 -0.22
C HIS A 74 0.69 -15.09 -0.76
N MET A 75 1.73 -15.40 0.03
CA MET A 75 3.11 -15.15 -0.36
C MET A 75 3.87 -16.45 -0.59
N ARG A 76 4.53 -16.52 -1.76
CA ARG A 76 5.54 -17.52 -2.07
C ARG A 76 6.90 -16.85 -2.11
N ALA A 77 7.83 -17.33 -1.29
CA ALA A 77 9.20 -16.83 -1.26
C ALA A 77 10.19 -17.95 -1.57
N SER A 78 11.19 -17.62 -2.38
CA SER A 78 12.37 -18.44 -2.64
C SER A 78 13.60 -17.59 -2.37
N GLU A 79 14.31 -17.89 -1.29
CA GLU A 79 15.40 -17.06 -0.80
C GLU A 79 16.64 -17.90 -0.53
N THR A 80 17.74 -17.57 -1.20
CA THR A 80 18.99 -18.31 -1.07
C THR A 80 20.20 -17.41 -0.88
N ASN A 81 21.09 -17.82 0.00
CA ASN A 81 22.42 -17.25 0.15
C ASN A 81 23.45 -18.23 -0.39
N LEU A 82 24.04 -17.91 -1.55
CA LEU A 82 24.99 -18.77 -2.27
C LEU A 82 24.44 -20.19 -2.51
N GLY A 83 23.15 -20.28 -2.87
CA GLY A 83 22.46 -21.54 -3.12
C GLY A 83 21.89 -22.23 -1.88
N VAL A 84 22.16 -21.75 -0.69
CA VAL A 84 21.62 -22.29 0.57
C VAL A 84 20.41 -21.48 1.02
N PRO A 85 19.27 -22.11 1.39
CA PRO A 85 18.11 -21.40 1.92
C PRO A 85 18.45 -20.52 3.12
N VAL A 86 17.92 -19.28 3.15
CA VAL A 86 18.24 -18.29 4.20
C VAL A 86 17.39 -18.44 5.45
N GLY A 87 16.21 -19.05 5.37
CA GLY A 87 15.27 -19.17 6.48
C GLY A 87 14.76 -17.82 6.98
N ASP A 88 14.68 -17.65 8.30
CA ASP A 88 14.09 -16.46 8.94
C ASP A 88 14.89 -15.15 8.73
N ALA A 89 16.13 -15.25 8.29
CA ALA A 89 16.96 -14.08 7.99
C ALA A 89 16.65 -13.45 6.62
N GLY A 90 15.66 -13.98 5.91
CA GLY A 90 15.28 -13.54 4.57
C GLY A 90 14.43 -12.27 4.53
N ILE A 91 14.22 -11.79 3.32
CA ILE A 91 13.39 -10.61 3.01
C ILE A 91 11.91 -10.89 3.23
N ALA A 92 11.46 -12.13 3.02
CA ALA A 92 10.06 -12.54 3.18
C ALA A 92 9.50 -12.18 4.56
N THR A 93 10.29 -12.38 5.62
CA THR A 93 9.91 -12.03 6.99
C THR A 93 9.66 -10.53 7.11
N VAL A 94 10.56 -9.71 6.56
CA VAL A 94 10.44 -8.24 6.57
C VAL A 94 9.22 -7.77 5.78
N VAL A 95 8.99 -8.32 4.59
CA VAL A 95 7.81 -8.01 3.76
C VAL A 95 6.53 -8.35 4.52
N ARG A 96 6.45 -9.53 5.14
CA ARG A 96 5.30 -9.96 5.93
C ARG A 96 5.04 -9.01 7.10
N GLU A 97 6.06 -8.65 7.87
CA GLU A 97 5.95 -7.70 8.97
C GLU A 97 5.41 -6.34 8.52
N GLU A 98 6.02 -5.77 7.49
CA GLU A 98 5.68 -4.43 7.03
C GLU A 98 4.29 -4.35 6.40
N MET A 99 3.86 -5.38 5.67
CA MET A 99 2.51 -5.45 5.13
C MET A 99 1.47 -5.69 6.25
N THR A 100 1.78 -6.55 7.24
CA THR A 100 0.90 -6.78 8.39
C THR A 100 0.68 -5.50 9.21
N LYS A 101 1.72 -4.70 9.43
CA LYS A 101 1.60 -3.38 10.10
C LYS A 101 0.64 -2.43 9.36
N ARG A 102 0.47 -2.62 8.06
CA ARG A 102 -0.44 -1.85 7.21
C ARG A 102 -1.83 -2.49 7.07
N GLY A 103 -2.11 -3.54 7.84
CA GLY A 103 -3.41 -4.19 7.92
C GLY A 103 -3.64 -5.35 6.97
N PHE A 104 -2.67 -5.72 6.12
CA PHE A 104 -2.79 -6.90 5.28
C PHE A 104 -2.80 -8.19 6.12
N ARG A 105 -3.56 -9.17 5.65
CA ARG A 105 -3.64 -10.49 6.27
C ARG A 105 -3.00 -11.51 5.36
N PHE A 106 -2.04 -12.27 5.88
CA PHE A 106 -1.45 -13.37 5.15
C PHE A 106 -2.23 -14.66 5.37
N VAL A 107 -2.43 -15.40 4.28
CA VAL A 107 -3.12 -16.70 4.26
C VAL A 107 -2.21 -17.77 3.67
N ASP A 108 -2.38 -19.00 4.15
CA ASP A 108 -1.53 -20.11 3.73
C ASP A 108 -1.96 -20.69 2.38
N ARG A 109 -3.24 -20.61 2.06
CA ARG A 109 -3.80 -21.13 0.81
C ARG A 109 -4.00 -20.02 -0.20
N ALA A 110 -3.46 -20.22 -1.40
CA ALA A 110 -3.61 -19.25 -2.49
C ALA A 110 -5.08 -18.97 -2.85
N GLN A 111 -5.96 -19.97 -2.67
CA GLN A 111 -7.40 -19.83 -2.98
C GLN A 111 -8.13 -18.86 -2.04
N GLU A 112 -7.62 -18.66 -0.84
CA GLU A 112 -8.18 -17.77 0.18
C GLU A 112 -7.69 -16.32 0.04
N ALA A 113 -6.67 -16.11 -0.80
CA ALA A 113 -6.07 -14.82 -1.04
C ALA A 113 -6.82 -14.02 -2.13
N GLU A 114 -6.68 -12.72 -2.08
CA GLU A 114 -7.07 -11.79 -3.13
C GLU A 114 -5.85 -11.38 -3.96
N LEU A 115 -4.68 -11.33 -3.31
CA LEU A 115 -3.40 -11.01 -3.93
C LEU A 115 -2.40 -12.15 -3.79
N LEU A 116 -1.64 -12.39 -4.83
CA LEU A 116 -0.53 -13.35 -4.86
C LEU A 116 0.79 -12.58 -4.94
N LEU A 117 1.61 -12.71 -3.91
CA LEU A 117 2.96 -12.13 -3.87
C LEU A 117 4.00 -13.22 -4.09
N THR A 118 4.82 -13.05 -5.12
CA THR A 118 6.00 -13.88 -5.37
C THR A 118 7.23 -13.07 -5.04
N LEU A 119 8.15 -13.65 -4.26
CA LEU A 119 9.43 -13.05 -3.90
C LEU A 119 10.56 -14.03 -4.19
N ASN A 120 11.52 -13.60 -4.99
CA ASN A 120 12.70 -14.40 -5.31
C ASN A 120 13.95 -13.58 -4.99
N THR A 121 14.80 -14.13 -4.14
CA THR A 121 16.06 -13.50 -3.78
C THR A 121 17.20 -14.50 -3.83
N SER A 122 18.34 -14.08 -4.35
CA SER A 122 19.52 -14.92 -4.38
C SER A 122 20.79 -14.10 -4.29
N THR A 123 21.80 -14.63 -3.60
CA THR A 123 23.11 -14.01 -3.59
C THR A 123 24.07 -14.77 -4.51
N ARG A 124 24.99 -14.02 -5.07
CA ARG A 124 26.14 -14.53 -5.84
C ARG A 124 27.43 -13.98 -5.26
N GLN A 125 28.50 -14.75 -5.41
CA GLN A 125 29.82 -14.31 -5.00
C GLN A 125 30.31 -13.13 -5.86
N GLY A 126 30.99 -12.19 -5.21
CA GLY A 126 31.75 -11.13 -5.82
C GLY A 126 33.25 -11.36 -5.66
N GLY A 127 34.03 -10.29 -5.66
CA GLY A 127 35.45 -10.33 -5.46
C GLY A 127 35.90 -10.47 -4.01
N GLU A 128 37.17 -10.81 -3.84
CA GLU A 128 37.90 -10.74 -2.59
C GLU A 128 38.97 -9.65 -2.68
N ALA A 129 39.12 -8.86 -1.63
CA ALA A 129 40.19 -7.86 -1.51
C ALA A 129 40.60 -7.67 -0.06
N SER A 130 41.88 -7.76 0.24
CA SER A 130 42.43 -7.51 1.58
C SER A 130 41.75 -8.32 2.69
N GLY A 131 41.39 -9.58 2.40
CA GLY A 131 40.74 -10.46 3.35
C GLY A 131 39.23 -10.19 3.55
N PHE A 132 38.64 -9.28 2.76
CA PHE A 132 37.19 -9.04 2.72
C PHE A 132 36.59 -9.68 1.48
N PHE A 133 35.50 -10.38 1.69
CA PHE A 133 34.71 -11.03 0.67
C PHE A 133 33.47 -10.20 0.35
N THR A 134 33.15 -10.11 -0.93
CA THR A 134 31.97 -9.41 -1.42
C THR A 134 30.94 -10.43 -1.91
N ALA A 135 29.67 -10.21 -1.58
CA ALA A 135 28.54 -10.88 -2.21
C ALA A 135 27.53 -9.84 -2.72
N PHE A 136 26.81 -10.21 -3.75
CA PHE A 136 25.73 -9.38 -4.32
C PHE A 136 24.42 -10.12 -4.21
N LEU A 137 23.40 -9.45 -3.70
CA LEU A 137 22.03 -9.94 -3.60
C LEU A 137 21.18 -9.29 -4.69
N ASP A 138 20.40 -10.13 -5.37
CA ASP A 138 19.37 -9.72 -6.30
C ASP A 138 18.00 -10.03 -5.68
N VAL A 139 17.09 -9.05 -5.72
CA VAL A 139 15.72 -9.14 -5.20
C VAL A 139 14.77 -8.93 -6.35
N ASN A 140 13.83 -9.85 -6.56
CA ASN A 140 12.75 -9.72 -7.55
C ASN A 140 11.41 -10.08 -6.89
N TYR A 141 10.38 -9.30 -7.18
CA TYR A 141 9.05 -9.55 -6.65
C TYR A 141 7.97 -9.20 -7.66
N ALA A 142 6.82 -9.86 -7.53
CA ALA A 142 5.63 -9.57 -8.31
C ALA A 142 4.38 -9.76 -7.44
N LEU A 143 3.51 -8.77 -7.45
CA LEU A 143 2.20 -8.78 -6.82
C LEU A 143 1.14 -8.87 -7.91
N ARG A 144 0.26 -9.87 -7.83
CA ARG A 144 -0.77 -10.14 -8.83
C ARG A 144 -2.14 -10.21 -8.19
N ASP A 145 -3.16 -9.74 -8.90
CA ASP A 145 -4.54 -10.06 -8.57
C ASP A 145 -4.80 -11.55 -8.82
N ARG A 146 -5.34 -12.26 -7.84
CA ARG A 146 -5.57 -13.70 -7.97
C ARG A 146 -6.70 -14.04 -8.96
N LYS A 147 -7.71 -13.20 -9.08
CA LYS A 147 -8.89 -13.47 -9.91
C LYS A 147 -8.61 -13.23 -11.39
N THR A 148 -7.96 -12.09 -11.69
CA THR A 148 -7.67 -11.71 -13.09
C THR A 148 -6.33 -12.23 -13.57
N GLY A 149 -5.37 -12.46 -12.65
CA GLY A 149 -3.98 -12.79 -12.97
C GLY A 149 -3.12 -11.59 -13.33
N ASP A 150 -3.71 -10.40 -13.36
CA ASP A 150 -3.02 -9.18 -13.74
C ASP A 150 -1.92 -8.84 -12.75
N VAL A 151 -0.84 -8.27 -13.25
CA VAL A 151 0.24 -7.75 -12.43
C VAL A 151 -0.19 -6.40 -11.88
N VAL A 152 -0.37 -6.33 -10.57
CA VAL A 152 -0.67 -5.09 -9.84
C VAL A 152 0.60 -4.26 -9.66
N HIS A 153 1.68 -4.93 -9.29
CA HIS A 153 2.98 -4.31 -9.12
C HIS A 153 4.10 -5.35 -9.25
N GLU A 154 5.16 -4.98 -9.93
CA GLU A 154 6.36 -5.80 -9.99
C GLU A 154 7.61 -4.94 -9.95
N GLY A 155 8.70 -5.51 -9.50
CA GLY A 155 9.96 -4.80 -9.44
C GLY A 155 11.09 -5.67 -8.88
N GLY A 156 12.21 -5.01 -8.68
CA GLY A 156 13.36 -5.66 -8.11
C GLY A 156 14.50 -4.67 -7.84
N LYS A 157 15.47 -5.15 -7.11
CA LYS A 157 16.73 -4.43 -6.86
C LYS A 157 17.89 -5.39 -7.07
N GLN A 158 18.83 -4.99 -7.89
CA GLN A 158 19.93 -5.83 -8.31
C GLN A 158 21.23 -5.40 -7.65
N ALA A 159 22.13 -6.37 -7.44
CA ALA A 159 23.50 -6.16 -7.01
C ALA A 159 23.65 -5.40 -5.67
N ILE A 160 22.74 -5.65 -4.71
CA ILE A 160 22.89 -5.10 -3.35
C ILE A 160 24.15 -5.72 -2.73
N LYS A 161 25.16 -4.87 -2.47
CA LYS A 161 26.47 -5.29 -2.06
C LYS A 161 26.57 -5.53 -0.55
N GLY A 162 26.96 -6.74 -0.16
CA GLY A 162 27.44 -7.08 1.18
C GLY A 162 28.93 -7.31 1.20
N VAL A 163 29.60 -6.97 2.30
CA VAL A 163 31.04 -7.16 2.48
C VAL A 163 31.31 -7.65 3.90
N GLN A 164 32.01 -8.79 4.01
CA GLN A 164 32.32 -9.42 5.28
C GLN A 164 33.61 -10.28 5.17
N LEU A 165 34.00 -10.92 6.29
CA LEU A 165 35.18 -11.79 6.38
C LEU A 165 34.97 -13.20 5.81
N ALA A 166 33.79 -13.47 5.23
CA ALA A 166 33.47 -14.71 4.53
C ALA A 166 32.33 -14.46 3.56
N TYR A 167 32.23 -15.21 2.45
CA TYR A 167 31.17 -15.04 1.44
C TYR A 167 29.76 -15.21 2.01
N GLU A 168 29.54 -16.20 2.86
CA GLU A 168 28.25 -16.46 3.49
C GLU A 168 27.80 -15.28 4.36
N LYS A 169 28.74 -14.71 5.13
CA LYS A 169 28.48 -13.53 5.98
C LYS A 169 28.25 -12.28 5.14
N ALA A 170 29.00 -12.14 4.02
CA ALA A 170 28.79 -11.05 3.06
C ALA A 170 27.40 -11.12 2.42
N GLY A 171 26.94 -12.32 2.08
CA GLY A 171 25.58 -12.53 1.60
C GLY A 171 24.52 -12.10 2.62
N LEU A 172 24.65 -12.50 3.88
CA LEU A 172 23.74 -12.08 4.96
C LEU A 172 23.81 -10.56 5.24
N ASP A 173 24.96 -9.92 5.05
CA ASP A 173 25.06 -8.46 5.11
C ASP A 173 24.28 -7.78 3.98
N ALA A 174 24.33 -8.35 2.77
CA ALA A 174 23.49 -7.88 1.65
C ALA A 174 21.98 -8.01 1.95
N TYR A 175 21.55 -9.12 2.56
CA TYR A 175 20.16 -9.29 3.02
C TYR A 175 19.74 -8.24 4.03
N LYS A 176 20.59 -7.89 5.01
CA LYS A 176 20.31 -6.82 5.99
C LYS A 176 20.12 -5.46 5.32
N LYS A 177 20.93 -5.15 4.30
CA LYS A 177 20.80 -3.91 3.53
C LYS A 177 19.52 -3.91 2.71
N ALA A 178 19.22 -5.02 2.04
CA ALA A 178 17.98 -5.19 1.29
C ALA A 178 16.73 -5.03 2.19
N ALA A 179 16.77 -5.51 3.42
CA ALA A 179 15.68 -5.32 4.39
C ALA A 179 15.38 -3.84 4.65
N SER A 180 16.39 -2.98 4.65
CA SER A 180 16.19 -1.52 4.75
C SER A 180 15.52 -0.95 3.50
N ASP A 181 15.96 -1.41 2.32
CA ASP A 181 15.40 -0.97 1.04
C ASP A 181 13.94 -1.42 0.89
N VAL A 182 13.61 -2.64 1.33
CA VAL A 182 12.23 -3.14 1.37
C VAL A 182 11.34 -2.20 2.16
N ARG A 183 11.75 -1.79 3.35
CA ARG A 183 10.96 -0.89 4.22
C ARG A 183 10.79 0.51 3.63
N LYS A 184 11.83 1.05 3.00
CA LYS A 184 11.88 2.46 2.57
C LYS A 184 11.38 2.69 1.15
N GLU A 185 11.54 1.70 0.27
CA GLU A 185 11.31 1.86 -1.16
C GLU A 185 10.26 0.87 -1.67
N ILE A 186 10.48 -0.46 -1.48
CA ILE A 186 9.68 -1.50 -2.12
C ILE A 186 8.26 -1.50 -1.59
N ILE A 187 8.07 -1.55 -0.28
CA ILE A 187 6.73 -1.60 0.32
C ILE A 187 5.94 -0.32 0.04
N PRO A 188 6.49 0.91 0.19
CA PRO A 188 5.78 2.12 -0.21
C PRO A 188 5.38 2.14 -1.68
N ALA A 189 6.26 1.74 -2.61
CA ALA A 189 5.94 1.68 -4.03
C ALA A 189 4.81 0.67 -4.33
N MET A 190 4.85 -0.49 -3.69
CA MET A 190 3.79 -1.51 -3.80
C MET A 190 2.44 -0.99 -3.27
N MET A 191 2.44 -0.26 -2.15
CA MET A 191 1.22 0.35 -1.61
C MET A 191 0.62 1.39 -2.56
N ASN A 192 1.45 2.27 -3.13
CA ASN A 192 1.00 3.28 -4.09
C ASN A 192 0.41 2.69 -5.38
N SER A 193 0.71 1.44 -5.70
CA SER A 193 0.14 0.75 -6.88
C SER A 193 -1.20 0.06 -6.57
N LEU A 194 -1.52 -0.13 -5.29
CA LEU A 194 -2.77 -0.74 -4.83
C LEU A 194 -3.87 0.27 -4.59
N PHE A 195 -3.50 1.52 -4.33
CA PHE A 195 -4.39 2.60 -3.90
C PHE A 195 -4.09 3.90 -4.63
#